data_9215fa5ae81bbd143171eac62d493ba7
#
_entry.id   9215fa5ae81bbd143171eac62d493ba7
#
_cell.length_a   1.000
_cell.length_b   1.000
_cell.length_c   1.000
_cell.angle_alpha   90.00
_cell.angle_beta   90.00
_cell.angle_gamma   90.00
#
_symmetry.space_group_name_H-M   'P 1'
#
loop_
_entity.id
_entity.type
_entity.pdbx_description
1 polymer ?
#
loop_
_entity_poly.entity_id
_entity_poly.type
_entity_poly.pdbx_seq_one_letter_code
_entity_poly.pdbx_strand_id
1 'polypeptide(L)' 'MLIPPESLKPDRCYLTESGSIWKVTSTGSDGTVRYTERVGAGPWLYGGTKQRRKHVFAATVLREVPCDWTPEGDG' A
#
# COMPACT_ATOMS: atom_id res chain seq x y z
N MET A 1 5.12 -14.43 -3.27
CA MET A 1 6.40 -13.78 -3.62
C MET A 1 6.40 -12.36 -3.10
N LEU A 2 7.45 -11.97 -2.40
CA LEU A 2 7.53 -10.62 -1.84
C LEU A 2 7.82 -9.59 -2.94
N ILE A 3 7.23 -8.40 -2.76
CA ILE A 3 7.47 -7.29 -3.68
C ILE A 3 8.85 -6.70 -3.39
N PRO A 4 9.68 -6.48 -4.39
CA PRO A 4 10.98 -5.83 -4.17
C PRO A 4 10.78 -4.40 -3.66
N PRO A 5 11.54 -3.95 -2.64
CA PRO A 5 11.37 -2.59 -2.12
C PRO A 5 11.55 -1.51 -3.19
N GLU A 6 12.43 -1.72 -4.15
CA GLU A 6 12.69 -0.73 -5.19
C GLU A 6 11.54 -0.59 -6.19
N SER A 7 10.56 -1.51 -6.17
CA SER A 7 9.40 -1.39 -7.05
C SER A 7 8.27 -0.54 -6.45
N LEU A 8 8.41 -0.11 -5.20
CA LEU A 8 7.43 0.75 -4.56
C LEU A 8 7.49 2.15 -5.15
N LYS A 9 6.36 2.64 -5.66
CA LYS A 9 6.31 3.94 -6.34
C LYS A 9 5.10 4.74 -5.87
N PRO A 10 5.18 6.08 -5.90
CA PRO A 10 4.02 6.92 -5.56
C PRO A 10 2.83 6.61 -6.46
N ASP A 11 1.63 6.79 -5.90
CA ASP A 11 0.35 6.59 -6.57
C ASP A 11 0.04 5.13 -6.91
N ARG A 12 0.83 4.19 -6.41
CA ARG A 12 0.57 2.77 -6.55
C ARG A 12 -0.09 2.23 -5.29
N CYS A 13 -0.94 1.23 -5.46
CA CYS A 13 -1.69 0.64 -4.36
C CYS A 13 -1.33 -0.83 -4.21
N TYR A 14 -1.31 -1.29 -2.95
CA TYR A 14 -0.85 -2.65 -2.63
C TYR A 14 -1.81 -3.29 -1.63
N LEU A 15 -2.07 -4.58 -1.84
CA LEU A 15 -2.97 -5.36 -0.99
C LEU A 15 -2.18 -5.98 0.17
N THR A 16 -2.73 -5.91 1.38
CA THR A 16 -2.16 -6.57 2.56
C THR A 16 -2.95 -7.82 2.91
N GLU A 17 -2.39 -8.67 3.76
CA GLU A 17 -3.05 -9.90 4.22
C GLU A 17 -4.37 -9.64 4.92
N SER A 18 -4.50 -8.51 5.60
CA SER A 18 -5.71 -8.16 6.33
C SER A 18 -6.84 -7.67 5.42
N GLY A 19 -6.59 -7.55 4.12
CA GLY A 19 -7.57 -7.00 3.18
C GLY A 19 -7.54 -5.50 3.07
N SER A 20 -6.59 -4.84 3.73
CA SER A 20 -6.40 -3.40 3.59
C SER A 20 -5.63 -3.09 2.31
N ILE A 21 -5.90 -1.91 1.74
CA ILE A 21 -5.17 -1.41 0.58
C ILE A 21 -4.31 -0.24 1.06
N TRP A 22 -3.01 -0.28 0.76
CA TRP A 22 -2.07 0.77 1.11
C TRP A 22 -1.64 1.51 -0.15
N LYS A 23 -1.96 2.80 -0.20
CA LYS A 23 -1.59 3.64 -1.34
C LYS A 23 -0.36 4.48 -0.98
N VAL A 24 0.71 4.30 -1.72
CA VAL A 24 1.94 5.06 -1.52
C VAL A 24 1.71 6.50 -1.96
N THR A 25 1.94 7.45 -1.04
CA THR A 25 1.80 8.87 -1.35
C THR A 25 3.14 9.50 -1.68
N SER A 26 4.22 9.01 -1.06
CA SER A 26 5.57 9.48 -1.38
C SER A 26 6.61 8.49 -0.89
N THR A 27 7.80 8.57 -1.46
CA THR A 27 8.95 7.79 -1.01
C THR A 27 10.06 8.76 -0.65
N GLY A 28 10.66 8.55 0.53
CA GLY A 28 11.75 9.38 0.98
C GLY A 28 13.11 8.83 0.54
N SER A 29 14.09 9.72 0.42
CA SER A 29 15.46 9.31 0.08
C SER A 29 16.14 8.52 1.19
N ASP A 30 15.57 8.54 2.38
CA ASP A 30 16.07 7.79 3.54
C ASP A 30 15.53 6.36 3.59
N GLY A 31 14.82 5.92 2.57
CA GLY A 31 14.25 4.58 2.53
C GLY A 31 12.90 4.47 3.22
N THR A 32 12.24 5.57 3.48
CA THR A 32 10.92 5.60 4.11
C THR A 32 9.83 5.75 3.07
N VAL A 33 8.71 5.04 3.24
CA VAL A 33 7.53 5.14 2.39
C VAL A 33 6.40 5.73 3.22
N ARG A 34 5.76 6.76 2.71
CA ARG A 34 4.55 7.31 3.29
C ARG A 34 3.35 6.79 2.52
N TYR A 35 2.30 6.41 3.23
CA TYR A 35 1.13 5.81 2.60
C TYR A 35 -0.14 6.12 3.37
N THR A 36 -1.27 5.98 2.68
CA THR A 36 -2.59 6.03 3.29
C THR A 36 -3.24 4.66 3.11
N GLU A 37 -4.29 4.41 3.87
CA GLU A 37 -4.91 3.09 3.95
C GLU A 37 -6.42 3.18 3.78
N ARG A 38 -7.00 2.14 3.17
CA ARG A 38 -8.43 1.91 3.27
C ARG A 38 -8.67 0.43 3.53
N VAL A 39 -9.78 0.13 4.20
CA VAL A 39 -10.15 -1.25 4.51
C VAL A 39 -11.23 -1.70 3.53
N GLY A 40 -10.95 -2.75 2.76
CA GLY A 40 -11.88 -3.26 1.77
C GLY A 40 -12.29 -2.19 0.77
N ALA A 41 -13.60 -2.00 0.60
CA ALA A 41 -14.14 -0.98 -0.29
C ALA A 41 -14.44 0.34 0.42
N GLY A 42 -13.96 0.51 1.64
CA GLY A 42 -14.21 1.70 2.43
C GLY A 42 -13.46 2.93 1.94
N PRO A 43 -13.70 4.08 2.56
CA PRO A 43 -13.01 5.30 2.17
C PRO A 43 -11.54 5.30 2.58
N TRP A 44 -10.74 6.12 1.90
CA TRP A 44 -9.34 6.30 2.27
C TRP A 44 -9.25 7.06 3.60
N LEU A 45 -8.31 6.63 4.45
CA LEU A 45 -8.11 7.23 5.76
C LEU A 45 -7.10 8.38 5.65
N TYR A 46 -7.56 9.49 5.11
CA TYR A 46 -6.67 10.62 4.84
C TYR A 46 -6.20 11.37 6.10
N GLY A 47 -6.84 11.15 7.23
CA GLY A 47 -6.46 11.82 8.47
C GLY A 47 -5.21 11.28 9.12
N GLY A 48 -4.66 10.17 8.61
CA GLY A 48 -3.51 9.53 9.23
C GLY A 48 -2.57 8.96 8.21
N THR A 49 -1.77 9.82 7.57
CA THR A 49 -0.69 9.32 6.73
C THR A 49 0.28 8.54 7.59
N LYS A 50 0.50 7.29 7.25
CA LYS A 50 1.42 6.41 7.94
C LYS A 50 2.75 6.35 7.21
N GLN A 51 3.78 5.90 7.90
CA GLN A 51 5.08 5.71 7.25
C GLN A 51 5.74 4.44 7.77
N ARG A 52 6.50 3.79 6.89
CA ARG A 52 7.28 2.60 7.20
C ARG A 52 8.54 2.60 6.36
N ARG A 53 9.52 1.82 6.77
CA ARG A 53 10.69 1.62 5.92
C ARG A 53 10.29 0.80 4.70
N LYS A 54 10.95 1.05 3.57
CA LYS A 54 10.61 0.38 2.31
C LYS A 54 10.58 -1.14 2.43
N HIS A 55 11.59 -1.72 3.07
CA HIS A 55 11.66 -3.18 3.15
C HIS A 55 10.57 -3.75 4.05
N VAL A 56 10.15 -3.01 5.09
CA VAL A 56 9.05 -3.45 5.95
C VAL A 56 7.73 -3.37 5.21
N PHE A 57 7.51 -2.27 4.47
CA PHE A 57 6.32 -2.11 3.65
C PHE A 57 6.22 -3.24 2.62
N ALA A 58 7.32 -3.47 1.89
CA ALA A 58 7.35 -4.49 0.84
C ALA A 58 7.12 -5.90 1.39
N ALA A 59 7.60 -6.17 2.62
CA ALA A 59 7.41 -7.47 3.25
C ALA A 59 5.99 -7.66 3.79
N THR A 60 5.26 -6.56 4.02
CA THR A 60 3.90 -6.63 4.58
C THR A 60 2.84 -6.79 3.50
N VAL A 61 3.05 -6.20 2.32
CA VAL A 61 2.05 -6.26 1.24
C VAL A 61 2.23 -7.52 0.43
N LEU A 62 1.12 -8.01 -0.15
CA LEU A 62 1.11 -9.25 -0.92
C LEU A 62 1.38 -9.03 -2.40
N ARG A 63 0.75 -8.00 -2.97
CA ARG A 63 0.88 -7.71 -4.41
C ARG A 63 0.36 -6.31 -4.69
N GLU A 64 0.73 -5.79 -5.84
CA GLU A 64 0.19 -4.53 -6.34
C GLU A 64 -1.22 -4.77 -6.89
N VAL A 65 -2.15 -3.86 -6.60
CA VAL A 65 -3.52 -3.92 -7.09
C VAL A 65 -3.92 -2.56 -7.61
N PRO A 66 -4.95 -2.48 -8.47
CA PRO A 66 -5.51 -1.18 -8.85
C PRO A 66 -6.00 -0.44 -7.62
N CYS A 67 -5.90 0.88 -7.63
CA CYS A 67 -6.31 1.67 -6.47
C CYS A 67 -7.83 1.62 -6.21
N ASP A 68 -8.60 1.23 -7.20
CA ASP A 68 -10.03 1.00 -7.05
C ASP A 68 -10.39 -0.46 -6.78
N TRP A 69 -9.38 -1.29 -6.49
CA TRP A 69 -9.60 -2.71 -6.21
C TRP A 69 -10.52 -2.90 -5.02
N THR A 70 -11.43 -3.87 -5.10
CA THR A 70 -12.29 -4.27 -4.00
C THR A 70 -12.35 -5.79 -3.94
N PRO A 71 -12.59 -6.37 -2.73
CA PRO A 71 -12.71 -7.81 -2.61
C PRO A 71 -13.80 -8.42 -3.49
N GLU A 72 -14.93 -7.73 -3.63
CA GLU A 72 -16.02 -8.22 -4.47
C GLU A 72 -15.65 -8.21 -5.94
N GLY A 73 -14.91 -7.18 -6.37
CA GLY A 73 -14.51 -7.06 -7.77
C GLY A 73 -13.42 -8.02 -8.18
N ASP A 74 -12.69 -8.56 -7.21
CA ASP A 74 -11.60 -9.50 -7.47
C ASP A 74 -12.12 -10.93 -7.60
N GLY A 75 -13.37 -11.15 -7.26
CA GLY A 75 -14.00 -12.47 -7.26
C GLY A 75 -13.89 -13.26 -8.53
#